data_83a468ba682039c62ffc3bdb0ec48138
#
_entry.id   83a468ba682039c62ffc3bdb0ec48138
#
_cell.length_a   1.000
_cell.length_b   1.000
_cell.length_c   1.000
_cell.angle_alpha   90.00
_cell.angle_beta   90.00
_cell.angle_gamma   90.00
#
_symmetry.space_group_name_H-M   'P 1'
#
loop_
_entity.id
_entity.type
_entity.pdbx_description
1 polymer ?
#
loop_
_entity_poly.entity_id
_entity_poly.type
_entity_poly.pdbx_seq_one_letter_code
_entity_poly.pdbx_strand_id
1 'polypeptide(L)'
;MKSTLQEKRTWVRMGWELAALEKLAIDILCDGEYQTVMSKAAMSGLSRAVDGINRVRQEADSRSSRRVAFVGPDLFYGSGLEPAREMASGFREKLMAEATATGDRLYNLTD
;
A
#
# COMPACT_ATOMS: atom_id res chain seq x y z
N MET A 1 15.21 -24.39 -15.80
CA MET A 1 15.32 -23.01 -15.35
C MET A 1 15.26 -22.97 -13.81
N LYS A 2 16.16 -22.33 -13.24
CA LYS A 2 16.20 -22.22 -11.80
C LYS A 2 15.63 -20.90 -11.32
N SER A 3 14.97 -20.96 -10.20
CA SER A 3 14.55 -19.81 -9.47
C SER A 3 15.78 -19.22 -8.81
N THR A 4 16.20 -18.09 -9.26
CA THR A 4 17.38 -17.45 -8.74
C THR A 4 17.06 -16.73 -7.43
N LEU A 5 18.10 -16.47 -6.65
CA LEU A 5 17.96 -15.63 -5.46
C LEU A 5 17.38 -14.26 -5.84
N GLN A 6 17.76 -13.75 -7.01
CA GLN A 6 17.23 -12.48 -7.51
C GLN A 6 15.73 -12.52 -7.74
N GLU A 7 15.21 -13.59 -8.32
CA GLU A 7 13.78 -13.73 -8.52
C GLU A 7 13.04 -13.77 -7.20
N LYS A 8 13.57 -14.53 -6.23
CA LYS A 8 12.98 -14.62 -4.89
C LYS A 8 12.91 -13.26 -4.21
N ARG A 9 13.99 -12.49 -4.29
CA ARG A 9 14.04 -11.15 -3.73
C ARG A 9 13.03 -10.22 -4.40
N THR A 10 12.84 -10.39 -5.70
CA THR A 10 11.86 -9.60 -6.45
C THR A 10 10.45 -9.86 -5.95
N TRP A 11 10.08 -11.13 -5.73
CA TRP A 11 8.77 -11.47 -5.19
C TRP A 11 8.56 -10.89 -3.79
N VAL A 12 9.56 -10.99 -2.91
CA VAL A 12 9.48 -10.45 -1.55
C VAL A 12 9.30 -8.93 -1.59
N ARG A 13 10.08 -8.26 -2.41
CA ARG A 13 9.99 -6.80 -2.54
C ARG A 13 8.60 -6.39 -3.04
N MET A 14 8.08 -7.08 -4.04
CA MET A 14 6.75 -6.79 -4.56
C MET A 14 5.68 -6.97 -3.48
N GLY A 15 5.78 -8.04 -2.68
CA GLY A 15 4.85 -8.27 -1.59
C GLY A 15 4.84 -7.12 -0.58
N TRP A 16 6.00 -6.63 -0.21
CA TRP A 16 6.13 -5.52 0.72
C TRP A 16 5.58 -4.22 0.14
N GLU A 17 5.93 -3.93 -1.12
CA GLU A 17 5.44 -2.71 -1.76
C GLU A 17 3.93 -2.71 -1.92
N LEU A 18 3.35 -3.85 -2.30
CA LEU A 18 1.90 -3.96 -2.45
C LEU A 18 1.19 -3.82 -1.10
N ALA A 19 1.76 -4.40 -0.04
CA ALA A 19 1.19 -4.28 1.30
C ALA A 19 1.23 -2.82 1.78
N ALA A 20 2.35 -2.13 1.55
CA ALA A 20 2.50 -0.73 1.94
C ALA A 20 1.52 0.16 1.15
N LEU A 21 1.39 -0.10 -0.15
CA LEU A 21 0.49 0.66 -1.01
C LEU A 21 -0.97 0.48 -0.59
N GLU A 22 -1.35 -0.76 -0.31
CA GLU A 22 -2.71 -1.05 0.15
C GLU A 22 -3.01 -0.36 1.48
N LYS A 23 -2.07 -0.45 2.42
CA LYS A 23 -2.24 0.18 3.74
C LYS A 23 -2.43 1.69 3.60
N LEU A 24 -1.62 2.34 2.79
CA LEU A 24 -1.72 3.77 2.56
C LEU A 24 -3.06 4.13 1.92
N ALA A 25 -3.49 3.37 0.92
CA ALA A 25 -4.76 3.63 0.24
C ALA A 25 -5.94 3.44 1.19
N ILE A 26 -5.92 2.40 2.01
CA ILE A 26 -6.98 2.14 2.99
C ILE A 26 -7.03 3.26 4.04
N ASP A 27 -5.88 3.70 4.52
CA ASP A 27 -5.83 4.77 5.52
C ASP A 27 -6.41 6.07 4.96
N ILE A 28 -6.13 6.39 3.69
CA ILE A 28 -6.72 7.54 3.03
C ILE A 28 -8.25 7.36 2.91
N LEU A 29 -8.67 6.18 2.49
CA LEU A 29 -10.08 5.87 2.30
C LEU A 29 -10.87 5.98 3.60
N CYS A 30 -10.24 5.62 4.72
CA CYS A 30 -10.88 5.64 6.04
C CYS A 30 -10.70 6.97 6.77
N ASP A 31 -10.00 7.93 6.18
CA ASP A 31 -9.78 9.23 6.82
C ASP A 31 -11.06 10.04 6.85
N GLY A 32 -11.56 10.30 8.05
CA GLY A 32 -12.84 11.01 8.21
C GLY A 32 -12.83 12.42 7.66
N GLU A 33 -11.69 13.10 7.73
CA GLU A 33 -11.59 14.46 7.19
C GLU A 33 -11.71 14.46 5.67
N TYR A 34 -11.11 13.47 5.01
CA TYR A 34 -11.21 13.36 3.55
C TYR A 34 -12.65 13.02 3.14
N GLN A 35 -13.31 12.19 3.93
CA GLN A 35 -14.71 11.81 3.65
C GLN A 35 -15.65 13.00 3.72
N THR A 36 -15.34 14.01 4.53
CA THR A 36 -16.18 15.18 4.64
C THR A 36 -16.06 16.15 3.46
N VAL A 37 -14.91 16.13 2.76
CA VAL A 37 -14.66 17.08 1.66
C VAL A 37 -14.80 16.44 0.28
N MET A 38 -14.90 15.12 0.20
CA MET A 38 -14.97 14.42 -1.08
C MET A 38 -16.34 13.78 -1.28
N SER A 39 -16.72 13.66 -2.55
CA SER A 39 -17.97 12.97 -2.88
C SER A 39 -17.83 11.47 -2.68
N LYS A 40 -18.96 10.80 -2.46
CA LYS A 40 -18.98 9.33 -2.36
C LYS A 40 -18.49 8.68 -3.64
N ALA A 41 -18.80 9.28 -4.79
CA ALA A 41 -18.37 8.75 -6.08
C ALA A 41 -16.85 8.76 -6.21
N ALA A 42 -16.19 9.84 -5.75
CA ALA A 42 -14.73 9.94 -5.79
C ALA A 42 -14.09 8.91 -4.84
N MET A 43 -14.62 8.79 -3.62
CA MET A 43 -14.10 7.81 -2.66
C MET A 43 -14.34 6.38 -3.14
N SER A 44 -15.43 6.14 -3.86
CA SER A 44 -15.69 4.85 -4.47
C SER A 44 -14.61 4.48 -5.51
N GLY A 45 -14.07 5.49 -6.22
CA GLY A 45 -12.95 5.28 -7.13
C GLY A 45 -11.71 4.79 -6.41
N LEU A 46 -11.42 5.35 -5.24
CA LEU A 46 -10.29 4.89 -4.43
C LEU A 46 -10.51 3.47 -3.92
N SER A 47 -11.74 3.14 -3.53
CA SER A 47 -12.09 1.79 -3.12
C SER A 47 -11.85 0.78 -4.25
N ARG A 48 -12.18 1.14 -5.49
CA ARG A 48 -11.89 0.29 -6.65
C ARG A 48 -10.40 0.12 -6.88
N ALA A 49 -9.61 1.15 -6.56
CA ALA A 49 -8.15 1.04 -6.65
C ALA A 49 -7.62 0.01 -5.65
N VAL A 50 -8.18 -0.02 -4.44
CA VAL A 50 -7.82 -1.04 -3.44
C VAL A 50 -8.17 -2.44 -3.95
N ASP A 51 -9.33 -2.59 -4.58
CA ASP A 51 -9.72 -3.87 -5.20
C ASP A 51 -8.72 -4.28 -6.28
N GLY A 52 -8.24 -3.31 -7.07
CA GLY A 52 -7.22 -3.55 -8.09
C GLY A 52 -5.91 -4.04 -7.49
N ILE A 53 -5.49 -3.45 -6.39
CA ILE A 53 -4.29 -3.88 -5.66
C ILE A 53 -4.46 -5.33 -5.20
N ASN A 54 -5.63 -5.67 -4.67
CA ASN A 54 -5.91 -7.03 -4.20
C ASN A 54 -5.88 -8.05 -5.35
N ARG A 55 -6.34 -7.67 -6.54
CA ARG A 55 -6.26 -8.56 -7.71
C ARG A 55 -4.81 -8.84 -8.08
N VAL A 56 -3.95 -7.81 -8.05
CA VAL A 56 -2.52 -7.99 -8.33
C VAL A 56 -1.90 -8.92 -7.30
N ARG A 57 -2.25 -8.76 -6.03
CA ARG A 57 -1.74 -9.63 -4.97
C ARG A 57 -2.15 -11.08 -5.17
N GLN A 58 -3.40 -11.33 -5.57
CA GLN A 58 -3.90 -12.68 -5.82
C GLN A 58 -3.15 -13.33 -6.97
N GLU A 59 -2.94 -12.61 -8.06
CA GLU A 59 -2.19 -13.14 -9.19
C GLU A 59 -0.73 -13.39 -8.83
N ALA A 60 -0.12 -12.45 -8.10
CA ALA A 60 1.28 -12.60 -7.67
C ALA A 60 1.44 -13.81 -6.75
N ASP A 61 0.49 -14.01 -5.84
CA ASP A 61 0.50 -15.16 -4.95
C ASP A 61 0.43 -16.48 -5.75
N SER A 62 -0.47 -16.55 -6.71
CA SER A 62 -0.60 -17.73 -7.56
C SER A 62 0.66 -17.99 -8.38
N ARG A 63 1.20 -16.95 -8.99
CA ARG A 63 2.39 -17.10 -9.85
C ARG A 63 3.63 -17.47 -9.04
N SER A 64 3.87 -16.81 -7.93
CA SER A 64 5.05 -17.07 -7.11
C SER A 64 5.01 -18.49 -6.52
N SER A 65 3.83 -18.96 -6.13
CA SER A 65 3.67 -20.32 -5.59
C SER A 65 4.06 -21.38 -6.59
N ARG A 66 3.82 -21.13 -7.88
CA ARG A 66 4.16 -22.08 -8.94
C ARG A 66 5.63 -22.00 -9.34
N ARG A 67 6.24 -20.84 -9.23
CA ARG A 67 7.62 -20.62 -9.68
C ARG A 67 8.66 -20.81 -8.59
N VAL A 68 8.30 -20.53 -7.33
CA VAL A 68 9.23 -20.54 -6.21
C VAL A 68 8.60 -21.33 -5.07
N ALA A 69 8.80 -22.65 -5.11
CA ALA A 69 8.07 -23.57 -4.25
C ALA A 69 8.27 -23.35 -2.74
N PHE A 70 9.39 -22.77 -2.32
CA PHE A 70 9.66 -22.60 -0.90
C PHE A 70 9.27 -21.22 -0.35
N VAL A 71 8.77 -20.33 -1.20
CA VAL A 71 8.24 -19.07 -0.69
C VAL A 71 6.94 -19.40 0.02
N GLY A 72 6.85 -19.02 1.29
CA GLY A 72 5.72 -19.38 2.11
C GLY A 72 4.44 -18.68 1.72
N PRO A 73 3.31 -19.15 2.27
CA PRO A 73 2.00 -18.56 1.93
C PRO A 73 1.84 -17.12 2.40
N ASP A 74 2.72 -16.65 3.28
CA ASP A 74 2.63 -15.30 3.84
C ASP A 74 3.37 -14.24 3.02
N LEU A 75 3.82 -14.59 1.81
CA LEU A 75 4.57 -13.63 0.97
C LEU A 75 3.73 -12.41 0.59
N PHE A 76 2.44 -12.61 0.30
CA PHE A 76 1.54 -11.53 -0.09
C PHE A 76 0.44 -11.27 0.92
N TYR A 77 0.36 -12.05 1.97
CA TYR A 77 -0.66 -11.95 3.00
C TYR A 77 -0.05 -12.29 4.36
N GLY A 78 -0.73 -11.90 5.41
CA GLY A 78 -0.38 -12.34 6.74
C GLY A 78 0.52 -11.40 7.53
N SER A 79 0.93 -11.88 8.68
CA SER A 79 1.67 -11.09 9.66
C SER A 79 3.09 -10.75 9.23
N GLY A 80 3.65 -11.51 8.31
CA GLY A 80 4.98 -11.22 7.77
C GLY A 80 5.07 -9.88 7.05
N LEU A 81 3.93 -9.31 6.68
CA LEU A 81 3.85 -8.02 6.02
C LEU A 81 3.59 -6.85 6.98
N GLU A 82 3.47 -7.13 8.28
CA GLU A 82 3.26 -6.06 9.27
C GLU A 82 4.33 -4.98 9.25
N PRO A 83 5.63 -5.32 9.15
CA PRO A 83 6.64 -4.26 9.07
C PRO A 83 6.42 -3.34 7.88
N ALA A 84 6.00 -3.87 6.73
CA ALA A 84 5.71 -3.05 5.55
C ALA A 84 4.54 -2.11 5.81
N ARG A 85 3.50 -2.60 6.49
CA ARG A 85 2.33 -1.78 6.84
C ARG A 85 2.69 -0.69 7.84
N GLU A 86 3.53 -1.01 8.82
CA GLU A 86 4.01 -0.03 9.80
C GLU A 86 4.84 1.06 9.13
N MET A 87 5.68 0.69 8.16
CA MET A 87 6.46 1.66 7.40
C MET A 87 5.54 2.57 6.57
N ALA A 88 4.46 2.03 6.02
CA ALA A 88 3.48 2.83 5.28
C ALA A 88 2.81 3.85 6.18
N SER A 89 2.44 3.44 7.40
CA SER A 89 1.82 4.35 8.37
C SER A 89 2.77 5.45 8.78
N GLY A 90 4.04 5.13 9.04
CA GLY A 90 5.06 6.12 9.37
C GLY A 90 5.31 7.09 8.23
N PHE A 91 5.34 6.57 7.00
CA PHE A 91 5.47 7.41 5.82
C PHE A 91 4.29 8.38 5.70
N ARG A 92 3.08 7.90 5.92
CA ARG A 92 1.88 8.74 5.85
C ARG A 92 1.93 9.87 6.86
N GLU A 93 2.36 9.59 8.09
CA GLU A 93 2.49 10.61 9.13
C GLU A 93 3.46 11.71 8.72
N LYS A 94 4.63 11.33 8.17
CA LYS A 94 5.61 12.30 7.68
C LYS A 94 5.06 13.10 6.51
N LEU A 95 4.39 12.43 5.59
CA LEU A 95 3.81 13.08 4.43
C LEU A 95 2.77 14.12 4.84
N MET A 96 1.91 13.77 5.80
CA MET A 96 0.88 14.68 6.29
C MET A 96 1.49 15.90 6.98
N ALA A 97 2.52 15.69 7.80
CA ALA A 97 3.21 16.78 8.50
C ALA A 97 3.87 17.75 7.50
N GLU A 98 4.59 17.19 6.52
CA GLU A 98 5.24 18.00 5.49
C GLU A 98 4.22 18.73 4.61
N ALA A 99 3.12 18.05 4.27
CA ALA A 99 2.07 18.67 3.46
C ALA A 99 1.43 19.83 4.19
N THR A 100 1.17 19.69 5.49
CA THR A 100 0.60 20.75 6.31
C THR A 100 1.55 21.95 6.38
N ALA A 101 2.81 21.70 6.72
CA ALA A 101 3.80 22.78 6.85
C ALA A 101 4.02 23.50 5.51
N THR A 102 4.13 22.76 4.42
CA THR A 102 4.33 23.30 3.10
C THR A 102 3.08 24.04 2.62
N GLY A 103 1.90 23.47 2.86
CA GLY A 103 0.65 24.08 2.47
C GLY A 103 0.41 25.41 3.17
N ASP A 104 0.68 25.45 4.47
CA ASP A 104 0.55 26.69 5.24
C ASP A 104 1.45 27.80 4.66
N ARG A 105 2.68 27.44 4.30
CA ARG A 105 3.64 28.39 3.75
C ARG A 105 3.27 28.83 2.33
N LEU A 106 2.89 27.87 1.46
CA LEU A 106 2.63 28.17 0.04
C LEU A 106 1.30 28.87 -0.18
N TYR A 107 0.30 28.54 0.62
CA TYR A 107 -1.07 29.04 0.42
C TYR A 107 -1.52 30.01 1.50
N ASN A 108 -0.62 30.31 2.43
CA ASN A 108 -0.90 31.26 3.51
C ASN A 108 -2.15 30.87 4.30
N LEU A 109 -2.20 29.60 4.72
CA LEU A 109 -3.34 29.02 5.43
C LEU A 109 -3.33 29.36 6.92
N THR A 110 -3.23 30.62 7.25
CA THR A 110 -3.27 31.07 8.64
C THR A 110 -4.55 31.86 8.88
N ASP A 111 -5.19 31.61 9.98
CA ASP A 111 -6.40 32.32 10.38
C ASP A 111 -6.08 33.72 10.95
#